data_4c388de70536bef002c1fe153bcb44ab
#
_entry.id   4c388de70536bef002c1fe153bcb44ab
#
_cell.length_a   1.000
_cell.length_b   1.000
_cell.length_c   1.000
_cell.angle_alpha   90.00
_cell.angle_beta   90.00
_cell.angle_gamma   90.00
#
_symmetry.space_group_name_H-M   'P 1'
#
loop_
_entity.id
_entity.type
_entity.pdbx_description
1 polymer ?
#
loop_
_entity_poly.entity_id
_entity_poly.type
_entity_poly.pdbx_seq_one_letter_code
_entity_poly.pdbx_strand_id
1 'polypeptide(L)'
;MQLQDILYSQGFGTRRICAGLVQQGHVQINSPSGWQTCTDATHAVDVHEGWSFSVQGVVWPYHAKAYVVLHKPAGFECSHKPSAWPSLYTLLPSPLRLRPQKSAVQGVQAVGRLDQDTTGMLVLTDDGPLIHRMSSPKHHVPKVYEVITAHALHATQVQRLLDGVVLDDSPKPVRAAACEAVDEHHLRLTLTEGKYHQVKRMLAAVGNAVVGLHRSKIGGMALPDDLAPGQWRWLSETELQQVSRA
;
A
#
# COMPACT_ATOMS: atom_id res chain seq x y z
N MET A 1 28.50 0.45 -2.92
CA MET A 1 28.14 0.27 -1.48
C MET A 1 28.77 -1.02 -0.97
N GLN A 2 29.05 -1.12 0.34
CA GLN A 2 29.44 -2.43 0.92
C GLN A 2 28.25 -3.38 0.97
N LEU A 3 28.49 -4.67 0.76
CA LEU A 3 27.40 -5.66 0.68
C LEU A 3 26.57 -5.73 1.97
N GLN A 4 27.20 -5.67 3.15
CA GLN A 4 26.48 -5.60 4.43
C GLN A 4 25.56 -4.37 4.55
N ASP A 5 25.96 -3.22 3.98
CA ASP A 5 25.14 -2.00 4.01
C ASP A 5 23.99 -2.08 3.00
N ILE A 6 24.19 -2.78 1.90
CA ILE A 6 23.09 -3.09 0.95
C ILE A 6 22.02 -3.90 1.68
N LEU A 7 22.38 -5.02 2.29
CA LEU A 7 21.45 -5.88 3.03
C LEU A 7 20.72 -5.08 4.14
N TYR A 8 21.48 -4.28 4.89
CA TYR A 8 20.92 -3.42 5.93
C TYR A 8 19.89 -2.44 5.35
N SER A 9 20.21 -1.77 4.26
CA SER A 9 19.31 -0.81 3.59
C SER A 9 18.02 -1.46 3.11
N GLN A 10 18.08 -2.75 2.74
CA GLN A 10 16.94 -3.52 2.28
C GLN A 10 16.14 -4.20 3.42
N GLY A 11 16.59 -4.08 4.69
CA GLY A 11 15.85 -4.53 5.86
C GLY A 11 16.11 -5.99 6.26
N PHE A 12 17.26 -6.56 5.89
CA PHE A 12 17.63 -7.93 6.28
C PHE A 12 18.13 -8.07 7.74
N GLY A 13 18.04 -7.00 8.50
CA GLY A 13 18.38 -6.98 9.91
C GLY A 13 19.35 -5.85 10.26
N THR A 14 19.98 -5.93 11.44
CA THR A 14 21.02 -4.98 11.84
C THR A 14 22.28 -5.16 10.99
N ARG A 15 23.18 -4.16 10.95
CA ARG A 15 24.46 -4.29 10.24
C ARG A 15 25.25 -5.53 10.67
N ARG A 16 25.24 -5.85 11.97
CA ARG A 16 25.89 -7.07 12.49
C ARG A 16 25.26 -8.35 11.94
N ILE A 17 23.94 -8.43 11.86
CA ILE A 17 23.23 -9.59 11.27
C ILE A 17 23.55 -9.66 9.77
N CYS A 18 23.50 -8.54 9.04
CA CYS A 18 23.82 -8.51 7.61
C CYS A 18 25.26 -8.95 7.34
N ALA A 19 26.24 -8.47 8.12
CA ALA A 19 27.62 -8.94 8.01
C ALA A 19 27.74 -10.45 8.27
N GLY A 20 27.05 -10.97 9.28
CA GLY A 20 27.02 -12.39 9.59
C GLY A 20 26.44 -13.25 8.46
N LEU A 21 25.33 -12.81 7.83
CA LEU A 21 24.73 -13.49 6.67
C LEU A 21 25.73 -13.63 5.51
N VAL A 22 26.47 -12.55 5.22
CA VAL A 22 27.51 -12.57 4.18
C VAL A 22 28.65 -13.51 4.55
N GLN A 23 29.23 -13.36 5.75
CA GLN A 23 30.38 -14.15 6.22
C GLN A 23 30.08 -15.66 6.27
N GLN A 24 28.82 -16.03 6.52
CA GLN A 24 28.36 -17.42 6.53
C GLN A 24 28.04 -17.98 5.13
N GLY A 25 28.21 -17.18 4.07
CA GLY A 25 27.96 -17.62 2.69
C GLY A 25 26.47 -17.73 2.33
N HIS A 26 25.59 -17.08 3.08
CA HIS A 26 24.15 -17.06 2.80
C HIS A 26 23.73 -16.03 1.75
N VAL A 27 24.68 -15.28 1.20
CA VAL A 27 24.42 -14.20 0.24
C VAL A 27 25.09 -14.51 -1.09
N GLN A 28 24.31 -14.38 -2.16
CA GLN A 28 24.82 -14.42 -3.52
C GLN A 28 24.54 -13.09 -4.22
N ILE A 29 25.50 -12.64 -4.99
CA ILE A 29 25.38 -11.43 -5.82
C ILE A 29 25.21 -11.86 -7.28
N ASN A 30 24.34 -11.15 -7.99
CA ASN A 30 24.19 -11.31 -9.44
C ASN A 30 25.26 -10.49 -10.14
N SER A 31 26.16 -11.17 -10.87
CA SER A 31 27.25 -10.57 -11.62
C SER A 31 27.13 -10.94 -13.11
N PRO A 32 27.87 -10.27 -14.02
CA PRO A 32 27.88 -10.64 -15.43
C PRO A 32 28.26 -12.11 -15.70
N SER A 33 29.00 -12.73 -14.80
CA SER A 33 29.38 -14.15 -14.84
C SER A 33 28.37 -15.09 -14.15
N GLY A 34 27.23 -14.57 -13.69
CA GLY A 34 26.19 -15.31 -12.99
C GLY A 34 26.20 -15.10 -11.47
N TRP A 35 25.43 -15.94 -10.77
CA TRP A 35 25.30 -15.89 -9.32
C TRP A 35 26.59 -16.36 -8.63
N GLN A 36 27.11 -15.53 -7.73
CA GLN A 36 28.34 -15.80 -6.98
C GLN A 36 28.12 -15.64 -5.49
N THR A 37 28.50 -16.65 -4.72
CA THR A 37 28.50 -16.55 -3.26
C THR A 37 29.58 -15.58 -2.79
N CYS A 38 29.22 -14.61 -1.98
CA CYS A 38 30.13 -13.65 -1.39
C CYS A 38 30.23 -13.90 0.13
N THR A 39 31.45 -13.97 0.66
CA THR A 39 31.73 -14.12 2.10
C THR A 39 32.43 -12.88 2.69
N ASP A 40 32.77 -11.90 1.88
CA ASP A 40 33.32 -10.63 2.34
C ASP A 40 32.20 -9.60 2.54
N ALA A 41 31.87 -9.30 3.79
CA ALA A 41 30.82 -8.35 4.16
C ALA A 41 31.12 -6.91 3.70
N THR A 42 32.40 -6.60 3.48
CA THR A 42 32.88 -5.28 3.02
C THR A 42 33.01 -5.19 1.50
N HIS A 43 32.74 -6.29 0.80
CA HIS A 43 32.80 -6.34 -0.66
C HIS A 43 32.03 -5.16 -1.29
N ALA A 44 32.72 -4.38 -2.13
CA ALA A 44 32.14 -3.23 -2.77
C ALA A 44 31.32 -3.67 -4.00
N VAL A 45 30.06 -3.30 -4.02
CA VAL A 45 29.14 -3.56 -5.15
C VAL A 45 28.71 -2.23 -5.75
N ASP A 46 28.74 -2.15 -7.07
CA ASP A 46 28.13 -1.05 -7.82
C ASP A 46 26.64 -1.36 -8.00
N VAL A 47 25.82 -0.73 -7.15
CA VAL A 47 24.37 -0.99 -7.12
C VAL A 47 23.61 0.03 -7.95
N HIS A 48 22.62 -0.45 -8.67
CA HIS A 48 21.62 0.35 -9.36
C HIS A 48 20.22 -0.16 -9.04
N GLU A 49 19.22 0.63 -9.33
CA GLU A 49 17.81 0.25 -9.11
C GLU A 49 17.47 -1.05 -9.83
N GLY A 50 16.85 -1.99 -9.12
CA GLY A 50 16.51 -3.31 -9.66
C GLY A 50 17.66 -4.33 -9.72
N TRP A 51 18.91 -3.95 -9.36
CA TRP A 51 19.99 -4.92 -9.21
C TRP A 51 19.61 -6.02 -8.23
N SER A 52 19.91 -7.27 -8.55
CA SER A 52 19.43 -8.42 -7.79
C SER A 52 20.56 -9.10 -6.99
N PHE A 53 20.22 -9.53 -5.80
CA PHE A 53 21.02 -10.41 -4.96
C PHE A 53 20.12 -11.50 -4.35
N SER A 54 20.68 -12.54 -3.75
CA SER A 54 19.89 -13.51 -3.01
C SER A 54 20.37 -13.61 -1.58
N VAL A 55 19.44 -13.88 -0.66
CA VAL A 55 19.73 -14.21 0.73
C VAL A 55 19.03 -15.51 1.05
N GLN A 56 19.82 -16.53 1.48
CA GLN A 56 19.31 -17.88 1.78
C GLN A 56 18.47 -18.47 0.63
N GLY A 57 18.90 -18.23 -0.61
CA GLY A 57 18.23 -18.74 -1.82
C GLY A 57 17.03 -17.91 -2.30
N VAL A 58 16.62 -16.87 -1.57
CA VAL A 58 15.52 -15.99 -1.99
C VAL A 58 16.10 -14.80 -2.72
N VAL A 59 15.71 -14.61 -3.99
CA VAL A 59 16.13 -13.48 -4.82
C VAL A 59 15.41 -12.22 -4.38
N TRP A 60 16.17 -11.12 -4.27
CA TRP A 60 15.69 -9.82 -3.85
C TRP A 60 16.24 -8.72 -4.75
N PRO A 61 15.39 -7.85 -5.29
CA PRO A 61 15.84 -6.68 -6.04
C PRO A 61 16.26 -5.56 -5.07
N TYR A 62 17.34 -4.86 -5.42
CA TYR A 62 17.71 -3.65 -4.71
C TYR A 62 16.79 -2.49 -5.13
N HIS A 63 16.22 -1.82 -4.15
CA HIS A 63 15.46 -0.60 -4.34
C HIS A 63 15.89 0.45 -3.31
N ALA A 64 16.29 1.63 -3.79
CA ALA A 64 16.62 2.76 -2.91
C ALA A 64 15.42 3.15 -2.05
N LYS A 65 14.22 3.10 -2.63
CA LYS A 65 12.93 3.22 -1.96
C LYS A 65 12.02 2.04 -2.34
N ALA A 66 11.32 1.51 -1.37
CA ALA A 66 10.35 0.44 -1.62
C ALA A 66 9.00 1.03 -2.03
N TYR A 67 8.46 0.55 -3.13
CA TYR A 67 7.10 0.85 -3.58
C TYR A 67 6.41 -0.45 -3.89
N VAL A 68 5.41 -0.81 -3.09
CA VAL A 68 4.69 -2.07 -3.25
C VAL A 68 3.19 -1.85 -3.26
N VAL A 69 2.47 -2.67 -4.01
CA VAL A 69 1.03 -2.79 -3.96
C VAL A 69 0.66 -4.07 -3.22
N LEU A 70 -0.30 -3.96 -2.33
CA LEU A 70 -0.89 -5.08 -1.59
C LEU A 70 -2.39 -5.13 -1.88
N HIS A 71 -2.91 -6.31 -2.19
CA HIS A 71 -4.34 -6.56 -2.16
C HIS A 71 -4.74 -6.90 -0.71
N LYS A 72 -5.16 -5.88 0.04
CA LYS A 72 -5.53 -6.07 1.44
C LYS A 72 -6.80 -6.93 1.56
N PRO A 73 -6.77 -8.07 2.25
CA PRO A 73 -7.97 -8.82 2.58
C PRO A 73 -8.71 -8.19 3.77
N ALA A 74 -9.94 -8.59 4.00
CA ALA A 74 -10.65 -8.29 5.25
C ALA A 74 -9.97 -8.96 6.45
N GLY A 75 -10.23 -8.46 7.67
CA GLY A 75 -9.71 -9.04 8.90
C GLY A 75 -8.29 -8.56 9.28
N PHE A 76 -7.76 -7.53 8.64
CA PHE A 76 -6.44 -6.96 8.95
C PHE A 76 -6.52 -5.46 9.21
N GLU A 77 -5.81 -4.99 10.25
CA GLU A 77 -5.67 -3.57 10.55
C GLU A 77 -4.47 -2.94 9.83
N CYS A 78 -4.66 -1.72 9.29
CA CYS A 78 -3.60 -0.86 8.79
C CYS A 78 -2.84 -0.19 9.94
N SER A 79 -2.25 -0.98 10.83
CA SER A 79 -1.58 -0.51 12.05
C SER A 79 -0.35 -1.36 12.36
N HIS A 80 0.77 -0.71 12.76
CA HIS A 80 1.93 -1.39 13.34
C HIS A 80 1.68 -1.84 14.80
N LYS A 81 0.65 -1.28 15.44
CA LYS A 81 0.18 -1.64 16.78
C LYS A 81 -1.30 -1.96 16.70
N PRO A 82 -1.66 -3.14 16.18
CA PRO A 82 -3.05 -3.52 16.03
C PRO A 82 -3.71 -3.74 17.40
N SER A 83 -5.02 -3.57 17.45
CA SER A 83 -5.80 -3.70 18.69
C SER A 83 -6.56 -5.03 18.77
N ALA A 84 -7.40 -5.31 17.78
CA ALA A 84 -8.30 -6.46 17.79
C ALA A 84 -8.03 -7.45 16.64
N TRP A 85 -7.46 -6.98 15.55
CA TRP A 85 -7.22 -7.77 14.34
C TRP A 85 -5.73 -7.80 14.01
N PRO A 86 -5.22 -8.84 13.34
CA PRO A 86 -3.81 -8.89 12.96
C PRO A 86 -3.40 -7.69 12.10
N SER A 87 -2.14 -7.29 12.25
CA SER A 87 -1.57 -6.22 11.44
C SER A 87 -1.41 -6.66 9.99
N LEU A 88 -1.79 -5.81 9.02
CA LEU A 88 -1.55 -6.08 7.60
C LEU A 88 -0.05 -6.28 7.28
N TYR A 89 0.83 -5.70 8.09
CA TYR A 89 2.29 -5.84 7.87
C TYR A 89 2.78 -7.27 8.07
N THR A 90 2.01 -8.15 8.73
CA THR A 90 2.33 -9.57 8.83
C THR A 90 2.22 -10.31 7.48
N LEU A 91 1.52 -9.73 6.51
CA LEU A 91 1.43 -10.25 5.13
C LEU A 91 2.70 -9.97 4.31
N LEU A 92 3.58 -9.09 4.81
CA LEU A 92 4.81 -8.71 4.13
C LEU A 92 6.01 -9.49 4.67
N PRO A 93 7.03 -9.76 3.83
CA PRO A 93 8.27 -10.37 4.29
C PRO A 93 9.05 -9.44 5.22
N SER A 94 9.88 -10.03 6.10
CA SER A 94 10.66 -9.29 7.08
C SER A 94 11.48 -8.13 6.50
N PRO A 95 12.13 -8.25 5.33
CA PRO A 95 12.88 -7.14 4.76
C PRO A 95 12.04 -5.89 4.55
N LEU A 96 10.81 -5.99 4.03
CA LEU A 96 9.93 -4.83 3.86
C LEU A 96 9.49 -4.21 5.20
N ARG A 97 9.36 -5.02 6.25
CA ARG A 97 8.97 -4.57 7.59
C ARG A 97 10.10 -3.94 8.38
N LEU A 98 11.35 -4.25 8.03
CA LEU A 98 12.55 -3.86 8.78
C LEU A 98 13.44 -2.87 8.04
N ARG A 99 13.01 -2.34 6.88
CA ARG A 99 13.77 -1.29 6.19
C ARG A 99 14.06 -0.13 7.14
N PRO A 100 15.34 0.30 7.24
CA PRO A 100 15.71 1.36 8.17
C PRO A 100 15.04 2.67 7.83
N GLN A 101 14.46 3.32 8.83
CA GLN A 101 13.84 4.63 8.73
C GLN A 101 14.44 5.58 9.76
N LYS A 102 14.42 6.89 9.44
CA LYS A 102 14.75 7.94 10.41
C LYS A 102 13.66 8.12 11.48
N SER A 103 12.45 7.66 11.21
CA SER A 103 11.32 7.68 12.13
C SER A 103 11.38 6.54 13.14
N ALA A 104 10.55 6.62 14.19
CA ALA A 104 10.43 5.55 15.19
C ALA A 104 9.81 4.26 14.63
N VAL A 105 9.12 4.34 13.49
CA VAL A 105 8.50 3.16 12.85
C VAL A 105 9.38 2.73 11.68
N GLN A 106 9.82 1.48 11.74
CA GLN A 106 10.63 0.84 10.69
C GLN A 106 9.76 0.29 9.56
N GLY A 107 10.39 0.02 8.43
CA GLY A 107 9.75 -0.62 7.29
C GLY A 107 8.86 0.29 6.46
N VAL A 108 8.18 -0.32 5.51
CA VAL A 108 7.21 0.38 4.66
C VAL A 108 5.96 0.75 5.45
N GLN A 109 5.34 1.86 5.06
CA GLN A 109 4.12 2.42 5.64
C GLN A 109 3.00 2.39 4.62
N ALA A 110 1.78 2.15 5.06
CA ALA A 110 0.60 2.25 4.19
C ALA A 110 0.34 3.72 3.78
N VAL A 111 0.11 3.93 2.50
CA VAL A 111 -0.31 5.22 1.93
C VAL A 111 -1.82 5.36 2.08
N GLY A 112 -2.25 6.07 3.10
CA GLY A 112 -3.63 6.05 3.56
C GLY A 112 -3.97 4.74 4.27
N ARG A 113 -5.23 4.58 4.63
CA ARG A 113 -5.70 3.41 5.38
C ARG A 113 -6.95 2.82 4.75
N LEU A 114 -7.18 1.56 5.02
CA LEU A 114 -8.44 0.86 4.84
C LEU A 114 -8.87 0.30 6.19
N ASP A 115 -10.16 0.30 6.45
CA ASP A 115 -10.72 -0.30 7.66
C ASP A 115 -10.45 -1.81 7.68
N GLN A 116 -10.61 -2.44 8.82
CA GLN A 116 -10.31 -3.86 8.97
C GLN A 116 -11.16 -4.74 8.04
N ASP A 117 -12.41 -4.38 7.82
CA ASP A 117 -13.38 -5.07 6.97
C ASP A 117 -13.34 -4.62 5.49
N THR A 118 -12.63 -3.55 5.18
CA THR A 118 -12.45 -3.04 3.82
C THR A 118 -11.33 -3.79 3.11
N THR A 119 -11.58 -4.20 1.88
CA THR A 119 -10.63 -4.92 1.03
C THR A 119 -10.06 -4.03 -0.08
N GLY A 120 -9.10 -4.56 -0.82
CA GLY A 120 -8.67 -3.98 -2.08
C GLY A 120 -7.28 -3.35 -2.06
N MET A 121 -7.05 -2.45 -2.99
CA MET A 121 -5.75 -1.88 -3.30
C MET A 121 -5.20 -1.02 -2.16
N LEU A 122 -3.99 -1.34 -1.73
CA LEU A 122 -3.23 -0.55 -0.78
C LEU A 122 -1.79 -0.40 -1.28
N VAL A 123 -1.28 0.81 -1.30
CA VAL A 123 0.12 1.11 -1.60
C VAL A 123 0.89 1.24 -0.30
N LEU A 124 2.09 0.64 -0.25
CA LEU A 124 2.99 0.79 0.89
C LEU A 124 4.38 1.23 0.40
N THR A 125 5.03 2.09 1.16
CA THR A 125 6.34 2.63 0.82
C THR A 125 7.10 3.11 2.05
N ASP A 126 8.42 3.22 1.94
CA ASP A 126 9.30 3.89 2.90
C ASP A 126 9.65 5.33 2.46
N ASP A 127 8.99 5.84 1.40
CA ASP A 127 9.14 7.21 0.90
C ASP A 127 8.15 8.16 1.59
N GLY A 128 8.59 8.83 2.66
CA GLY A 128 7.77 9.79 3.42
C GLY A 128 7.18 10.92 2.58
N PRO A 129 7.94 11.60 1.70
CA PRO A 129 7.42 12.57 0.74
C PRO A 129 6.26 12.05 -0.13
N LEU A 130 6.35 10.83 -0.64
CA LEU A 130 5.27 10.23 -1.42
C LEU A 130 4.03 9.97 -0.55
N ILE A 131 4.22 9.41 0.66
CA ILE A 131 3.11 9.19 1.61
C ILE A 131 2.37 10.50 1.87
N HIS A 132 3.11 11.56 2.18
CA HIS A 132 2.52 12.88 2.45
C HIS A 132 1.75 13.41 1.23
N ARG A 133 2.34 13.35 0.04
CA ARG A 133 1.70 13.82 -1.20
C ARG A 133 0.41 13.08 -1.49
N MET A 134 0.41 11.76 -1.46
CA MET A 134 -0.75 10.94 -1.80
C MET A 134 -1.86 10.95 -0.73
N SER A 135 -1.50 11.21 0.54
CA SER A 135 -2.46 11.27 1.64
C SER A 135 -3.06 12.67 1.81
N SER A 136 -2.41 13.70 1.31
CA SER A 136 -2.87 15.08 1.45
C SER A 136 -4.09 15.35 0.56
N PRO A 137 -5.19 15.87 1.13
CA PRO A 137 -6.38 16.23 0.35
C PRO A 137 -6.12 17.31 -0.70
N LYS A 138 -5.01 18.09 -0.58
CA LYS A 138 -4.62 19.13 -1.54
C LYS A 138 -4.23 18.58 -2.92
N HIS A 139 -3.81 17.33 -2.99
CA HIS A 139 -3.37 16.70 -4.25
C HIS A 139 -4.49 15.93 -4.95
N HIS A 140 -5.67 15.82 -4.34
CA HIS A 140 -6.87 15.25 -4.95
C HIS A 140 -6.71 13.89 -5.64
N VAL A 141 -5.72 13.06 -5.21
CA VAL A 141 -5.52 11.72 -5.79
C VAL A 141 -6.79 10.88 -5.64
N PRO A 142 -7.48 10.52 -6.74
CA PRO A 142 -8.74 9.81 -6.67
C PRO A 142 -8.56 8.39 -6.15
N LYS A 143 -9.55 7.90 -5.41
CA LYS A 143 -9.67 6.51 -4.96
C LYS A 143 -11.05 6.03 -5.36
N VAL A 144 -11.12 4.93 -6.09
CA VAL A 144 -12.36 4.33 -6.53
C VAL A 144 -12.72 3.18 -5.60
N TYR A 145 -13.95 3.18 -5.17
CA TYR A 145 -14.50 2.16 -4.28
C TYR A 145 -15.69 1.47 -4.94
N GLU A 146 -15.69 0.15 -4.92
CA GLU A 146 -16.84 -0.69 -5.20
C GLU A 146 -17.56 -0.92 -3.86
N VAL A 147 -18.80 -0.49 -3.79
CA VAL A 147 -19.60 -0.45 -2.56
C VAL A 147 -20.81 -1.32 -2.73
N ILE A 148 -20.96 -2.33 -1.87
CA ILE A 148 -22.19 -3.13 -1.81
C ILE A 148 -23.07 -2.56 -0.70
N THR A 149 -24.32 -2.26 -1.02
CA THR A 149 -25.30 -1.63 -0.14
C THR A 149 -26.31 -2.61 0.42
N ALA A 150 -26.78 -2.36 1.63
CA ALA A 150 -27.79 -3.20 2.29
C ALA A 150 -29.17 -3.08 1.64
N HIS A 151 -29.49 -1.89 1.11
CA HIS A 151 -30.77 -1.59 0.47
C HIS A 151 -30.55 -1.18 -0.96
N ALA A 152 -31.58 -1.39 -1.79
CA ALA A 152 -31.60 -0.97 -3.19
C ALA A 152 -31.26 0.53 -3.32
N LEU A 153 -30.45 0.86 -4.30
CA LEU A 153 -30.00 2.22 -4.59
C LEU A 153 -31.11 3.00 -5.31
N HIS A 154 -31.33 4.23 -4.85
CA HIS A 154 -32.22 5.17 -5.50
C HIS A 154 -31.43 6.30 -6.17
N ALA A 155 -31.88 6.77 -7.33
CA ALA A 155 -31.23 7.86 -8.06
C ALA A 155 -31.03 9.13 -7.20
N THR A 156 -31.96 9.39 -6.28
CA THR A 156 -31.86 10.52 -5.34
C THR A 156 -30.70 10.36 -4.35
N GLN A 157 -30.34 9.14 -3.94
CA GLN A 157 -29.19 8.88 -3.08
C GLN A 157 -27.89 9.15 -3.84
N VAL A 158 -27.78 8.67 -5.08
CA VAL A 158 -26.63 8.93 -5.96
C VAL A 158 -26.43 10.44 -6.15
N GLN A 159 -27.52 11.16 -6.46
CA GLN A 159 -27.45 12.61 -6.65
C GLN A 159 -27.00 13.34 -5.38
N ARG A 160 -27.52 12.98 -4.21
CA ARG A 160 -27.10 13.56 -2.92
C ARG A 160 -25.62 13.30 -2.61
N LEU A 161 -25.06 12.14 -2.97
CA LEU A 161 -23.63 11.85 -2.81
C LEU A 161 -22.76 12.74 -3.71
N LEU A 162 -23.23 13.09 -4.90
CA LEU A 162 -22.56 14.01 -5.84
C LEU A 162 -22.70 15.47 -5.39
N ASP A 163 -23.87 15.89 -4.92
CA ASP A 163 -24.12 17.25 -4.45
C ASP A 163 -23.38 17.55 -3.14
N GLY A 164 -23.22 16.52 -2.30
CA GLY A 164 -22.53 16.56 -1.02
C GLY A 164 -23.45 16.31 0.17
N VAL A 165 -22.90 15.63 1.16
CA VAL A 165 -23.55 15.27 2.43
C VAL A 165 -22.75 15.83 3.60
N VAL A 166 -23.45 16.27 4.64
CA VAL A 166 -22.84 16.72 5.90
C VAL A 166 -22.55 15.50 6.75
N LEU A 167 -21.34 15.40 7.29
CA LEU A 167 -20.93 14.38 8.24
C LEU A 167 -20.81 15.01 9.64
N ASP A 168 -21.06 14.22 10.69
CA ASP A 168 -21.15 14.71 12.08
C ASP A 168 -19.89 15.47 12.56
N ASP A 169 -18.70 15.12 12.02
CA ASP A 169 -17.43 15.76 12.36
C ASP A 169 -16.95 16.81 11.33
N SER A 170 -17.78 17.15 10.35
CA SER A 170 -17.41 18.06 9.28
C SER A 170 -18.54 19.03 8.98
N PRO A 171 -18.42 20.33 9.32
CA PRO A 171 -19.44 21.33 9.02
C PRO A 171 -19.57 21.62 7.53
N LYS A 172 -18.52 21.29 6.74
CA LYS A 172 -18.54 21.41 5.29
C LYS A 172 -19.02 20.10 4.67
N PRO A 173 -19.95 20.16 3.70
CA PRO A 173 -20.37 18.98 2.97
C PRO A 173 -19.19 18.27 2.32
N VAL A 174 -19.17 16.95 2.39
CA VAL A 174 -18.26 16.10 1.63
C VAL A 174 -19.01 15.52 0.43
N ARG A 175 -18.36 15.49 -0.73
CA ARG A 175 -18.97 15.05 -1.97
C ARG A 175 -18.13 13.99 -2.68
N ALA A 176 -18.79 13.13 -3.41
CA ALA A 176 -18.11 12.23 -4.34
C ALA A 176 -17.64 13.02 -5.57
N ALA A 177 -16.45 12.71 -6.07
CA ALA A 177 -15.96 13.23 -7.35
C ALA A 177 -16.69 12.54 -8.51
N ALA A 178 -17.09 11.28 -8.33
CA ALA A 178 -17.98 10.54 -9.22
C ALA A 178 -18.77 9.51 -8.41
N CYS A 179 -19.99 9.21 -8.85
CA CYS A 179 -20.86 8.24 -8.20
C CYS A 179 -21.76 7.61 -9.28
N GLU A 180 -21.71 6.30 -9.41
CA GLU A 180 -22.44 5.52 -10.42
C GLU A 180 -23.09 4.31 -9.77
N ALA A 181 -24.39 4.14 -9.95
CA ALA A 181 -25.06 2.89 -9.62
C ALA A 181 -24.76 1.87 -10.73
N VAL A 182 -23.98 0.84 -10.43
CA VAL A 182 -23.61 -0.22 -11.36
C VAL A 182 -24.79 -1.20 -11.50
N ASP A 183 -25.43 -1.51 -10.36
CA ASP A 183 -26.68 -2.27 -10.28
C ASP A 183 -27.51 -1.81 -9.06
N GLU A 184 -28.52 -2.57 -8.71
CA GLU A 184 -29.47 -2.26 -7.62
C GLU A 184 -28.78 -2.13 -6.25
N HIS A 185 -27.71 -2.89 -5.99
CA HIS A 185 -26.98 -2.90 -4.72
C HIS A 185 -25.50 -2.56 -4.85
N HIS A 186 -25.01 -2.30 -6.06
CA HIS A 186 -23.60 -2.01 -6.30
C HIS A 186 -23.42 -0.57 -6.77
N LEU A 187 -22.67 0.18 -6.00
CA LEU A 187 -22.30 1.57 -6.25
C LEU A 187 -20.80 1.68 -6.48
N ARG A 188 -20.39 2.34 -7.57
CA ARG A 188 -19.01 2.77 -7.77
C ARG A 188 -18.86 4.23 -7.33
N LEU A 189 -18.01 4.46 -6.34
CA LEU A 189 -17.82 5.77 -5.71
C LEU A 189 -16.36 6.22 -5.83
N THR A 190 -16.14 7.45 -6.35
CA THR A 190 -14.81 8.05 -6.42
C THR A 190 -14.70 9.18 -5.40
N LEU A 191 -13.66 9.11 -4.55
CA LEU A 191 -13.32 10.15 -3.57
C LEU A 191 -11.92 10.68 -3.83
N THR A 192 -11.71 11.99 -3.59
CA THR A 192 -10.41 12.67 -3.69
C THR A 192 -9.83 13.04 -2.33
N GLU A 193 -10.53 12.70 -1.26
CA GLU A 193 -10.09 12.87 0.14
C GLU A 193 -10.26 11.54 0.89
N GLY A 194 -9.86 11.50 2.16
CA GLY A 194 -9.97 10.29 2.99
C GLY A 194 -10.22 10.65 4.44
N LYS A 195 -11.48 10.85 4.82
CA LYS A 195 -11.89 11.01 6.22
C LYS A 195 -12.14 9.64 6.87
N TYR A 196 -12.16 9.62 8.19
CA TYR A 196 -12.47 8.42 8.95
C TYR A 196 -13.81 7.83 8.55
N HIS A 197 -13.84 6.55 8.13
CA HIS A 197 -15.01 5.79 7.67
C HIS A 197 -15.86 6.55 6.62
N GLN A 198 -15.24 7.34 5.76
CA GLN A 198 -15.94 8.31 4.91
C GLN A 198 -17.03 7.68 4.06
N VAL A 199 -16.75 6.62 3.31
CA VAL A 199 -17.73 5.94 2.46
C VAL A 199 -18.92 5.46 3.27
N LYS A 200 -18.69 4.77 4.38
CA LYS A 200 -19.76 4.25 5.26
C LYS A 200 -20.66 5.35 5.79
N ARG A 201 -20.05 6.46 6.23
CA ARG A 201 -20.76 7.62 6.77
C ARG A 201 -21.54 8.38 5.70
N MET A 202 -20.99 8.51 4.50
CA MET A 202 -21.67 9.13 3.36
C MET A 202 -22.92 8.32 2.97
N LEU A 203 -22.82 6.97 2.93
CA LEU A 203 -23.98 6.12 2.65
C LEU A 203 -25.03 6.22 3.75
N ALA A 204 -24.63 6.22 5.02
CA ALA A 204 -25.54 6.41 6.14
C ALA A 204 -26.27 7.76 6.06
N ALA A 205 -25.61 8.84 5.67
CA ALA A 205 -26.21 10.17 5.52
C ALA A 205 -27.28 10.25 4.41
N VAL A 206 -27.24 9.34 3.43
CA VAL A 206 -28.29 9.22 2.40
C VAL A 206 -29.33 8.12 2.71
N GLY A 207 -29.27 7.51 3.91
CA GLY A 207 -30.23 6.51 4.37
C GLY A 207 -29.97 5.11 3.83
N ASN A 208 -28.71 4.75 3.53
CA ASN A 208 -28.30 3.41 3.15
C ASN A 208 -27.13 2.93 4.03
N ALA A 209 -26.80 1.66 3.97
CA ALA A 209 -25.68 1.07 4.72
C ALA A 209 -24.74 0.31 3.78
N VAL A 210 -23.45 0.32 4.13
CA VAL A 210 -22.41 -0.43 3.41
C VAL A 210 -22.28 -1.81 4.05
N VAL A 211 -22.47 -2.87 3.25
CA VAL A 211 -22.25 -4.27 3.65
C VAL A 211 -21.00 -4.87 3.03
N GLY A 212 -20.48 -4.25 1.96
CA GLY A 212 -19.19 -4.60 1.35
C GLY A 212 -18.49 -3.36 0.83
N LEU A 213 -17.17 -3.28 1.03
CA LEU A 213 -16.36 -2.16 0.59
C LEU A 213 -15.01 -2.63 0.06
N HIS A 214 -14.75 -2.31 -1.20
CA HIS A 214 -13.53 -2.69 -1.88
C HIS A 214 -12.92 -1.49 -2.60
N ARG A 215 -11.63 -1.19 -2.37
CA ARG A 215 -10.94 -0.14 -3.12
C ARG A 215 -10.31 -0.75 -4.36
N SER A 216 -10.91 -0.49 -5.52
CA SER A 216 -10.52 -1.06 -6.81
C SER A 216 -9.42 -0.25 -7.51
N LYS A 217 -9.24 1.07 -7.16
CA LYS A 217 -8.31 1.94 -7.88
C LYS A 217 -7.76 3.06 -7.00
N ILE A 218 -6.50 3.45 -7.25
CA ILE A 218 -5.85 4.65 -6.69
C ILE A 218 -5.18 5.42 -7.82
N GLY A 219 -5.49 6.70 -7.98
CA GLY A 219 -5.00 7.50 -9.10
C GLY A 219 -5.42 6.90 -10.44
N GLY A 220 -4.49 6.74 -11.34
CA GLY A 220 -4.69 6.07 -12.64
C GLY A 220 -4.57 4.54 -12.59
N MET A 221 -4.13 3.94 -11.47
CA MET A 221 -3.83 2.51 -11.38
C MET A 221 -4.99 1.73 -10.78
N ALA A 222 -5.47 0.71 -11.48
CA ALA A 222 -6.39 -0.29 -10.94
C ALA A 222 -5.63 -1.36 -10.14
N LEU A 223 -6.32 -2.01 -9.19
CA LEU A 223 -5.80 -3.22 -8.55
C LEU A 223 -5.54 -4.28 -9.62
N PRO A 224 -4.33 -4.86 -9.70
CA PRO A 224 -4.05 -5.90 -10.68
C PRO A 224 -4.94 -7.14 -10.48
N ASP A 225 -5.52 -7.65 -11.56
CA ASP A 225 -6.44 -8.81 -11.53
C ASP A 225 -5.73 -10.10 -11.10
N ASP A 226 -4.41 -10.20 -11.34
CA ASP A 226 -3.56 -11.33 -10.97
C ASP A 226 -3.05 -11.28 -9.52
N LEU A 227 -3.33 -10.20 -8.79
CA LEU A 227 -2.91 -10.04 -7.40
C LEU A 227 -4.01 -10.53 -6.44
N ALA A 228 -3.91 -11.75 -5.96
CA ALA A 228 -4.88 -12.34 -5.05
C ALA A 228 -4.91 -11.63 -3.68
N PRO A 229 -6.04 -11.71 -2.92
CA PRO A 229 -6.11 -11.18 -1.56
C PRO A 229 -4.99 -11.70 -0.66
N GLY A 230 -4.33 -10.78 0.08
CA GLY A 230 -3.18 -11.06 0.92
C GLY A 230 -1.83 -11.05 0.20
N GLN A 231 -1.82 -11.04 -1.13
CA GLN A 231 -0.60 -10.94 -1.92
C GLN A 231 -0.17 -9.49 -2.15
N TRP A 232 1.14 -9.35 -2.35
CA TRP A 232 1.77 -8.08 -2.66
C TRP A 232 2.80 -8.26 -3.79
N ARG A 233 3.14 -7.18 -4.49
CA ARG A 233 4.27 -7.13 -5.42
C ARG A 233 4.85 -5.73 -5.49
N TRP A 234 6.03 -5.64 -6.07
CA TRP A 234 6.65 -4.34 -6.40
C TRP A 234 5.82 -3.59 -7.43
N LEU A 235 5.76 -2.27 -7.30
CA LEU A 235 5.26 -1.38 -8.35
C LEU A 235 6.36 -1.15 -9.39
N SER A 236 6.01 -1.20 -10.65
CA SER A 236 6.86 -0.67 -11.72
C SER A 236 6.89 0.87 -11.68
N GLU A 237 7.85 1.46 -12.35
CA GLU A 237 7.95 2.91 -12.47
C GLU A 237 6.69 3.53 -13.11
N THR A 238 6.16 2.89 -14.14
CA THR A 238 4.92 3.31 -14.81
C THR A 238 3.73 3.27 -13.84
N GLU A 239 3.60 2.21 -13.06
CA GLU A 239 2.52 2.06 -12.07
C GLU A 239 2.66 3.09 -10.93
N LEU A 240 3.89 3.36 -10.49
CA LEU A 240 4.16 4.40 -9.50
C LEU A 240 3.76 5.79 -9.99
N GLN A 241 3.99 6.08 -11.27
CA GLN A 241 3.50 7.31 -11.91
C GLN A 241 1.97 7.34 -11.98
N GLN A 242 1.33 6.23 -12.38
CA GLN A 242 -0.12 6.12 -12.47
C GLN A 242 -0.80 6.30 -11.11
N VAL A 243 -0.32 5.65 -10.06
CA VAL A 243 -0.92 5.70 -8.72
C VAL A 243 -0.81 7.10 -8.09
N SER A 244 0.13 7.91 -8.55
CA SER A 244 0.39 9.27 -8.05
C SER A 244 -0.38 10.36 -8.79
N ARG A 245 -1.10 10.02 -9.87
CA ARG A 245 -1.86 11.00 -10.67
C ARG A 245 -3.13 11.45 -9.95
N ALA A 246 -3.35 12.76 -9.97
CA ALA A 246 -4.59 13.41 -9.57
C ALA A 246 -5.63 13.31 -10.67
#